data_c8421f9c5631d4deae6f1baf0e9d11b6
#
_entry.id   c8421f9c5631d4deae6f1baf0e9d11b6
#
_cell.length_a   1.000
_cell.length_b   1.000
_cell.length_c   1.000
_cell.angle_alpha   90.00
_cell.angle_beta   90.00
_cell.angle_gamma   90.00
#
_symmetry.space_group_name_H-M   'P 1'
#
loop_
_entity.id
_entity.type
_entity.pdbx_description
1 polymer ?
#
loop_
_entity_poly.entity_id
_entity_poly.type
_entity_poly.pdbx_seq_one_letter_code
_entity_poly.pdbx_strand_id
1 'polypeptide(L)'
;MSLTSILCPLDFSSASAGLVAYAAALAVATGAELRLLHVCEPQEDPSGQRPDAQVFAPCKDRMQALRAAAEQAGVARVHTGMVRGEAAPEIVAEANRQQADLIIIGAHGQTGLTRFLMGTTAEIVLRTAPCATMLLRDPLPDEE
;
A
#
# COMPACT_ATOMS: atom_id res chain seq x y z
N MET A 1 -6.04 2.00 -23.19
CA MET A 1 -5.29 2.41 -22.00
C MET A 1 -4.43 1.25 -21.51
N SER A 2 -3.17 1.54 -21.24
CA SER A 2 -2.25 0.53 -20.73
C SER A 2 -2.07 0.68 -19.23
N LEU A 3 -1.97 -0.44 -18.53
CA LEU A 3 -1.65 -0.44 -17.12
C LEU A 3 -0.17 -0.76 -16.98
N THR A 4 0.63 0.25 -16.63
CA THR A 4 2.09 0.10 -16.57
C THR A 4 2.66 0.29 -15.18
N SER A 5 1.96 0.95 -14.28
CA SER A 5 2.47 1.27 -12.94
C SER A 5 1.37 1.17 -11.91
N ILE A 6 1.53 0.27 -10.96
CA ILE A 6 0.57 0.04 -9.87
C ILE A 6 1.22 0.44 -8.57
N LEU A 7 0.52 1.26 -7.79
CA LEU A 7 0.94 1.66 -6.45
C LEU A 7 0.08 0.94 -5.43
N CYS A 8 0.73 0.28 -4.48
CA CYS A 8 0.04 -0.49 -3.43
C CYS A 8 0.51 -0.02 -2.06
N PRO A 9 -0.25 0.88 -1.42
CA PRO A 9 0.08 1.32 -0.07
C PRO A 9 -0.19 0.22 0.95
N LEU A 10 0.69 0.11 1.95
CA LEU A 10 0.64 -0.94 2.96
C LEU A 10 0.69 -0.32 4.35
N ASP A 11 -0.10 -0.88 5.25
CA ASP A 11 -0.07 -0.50 6.67
C ASP A 11 0.45 -1.64 7.55
N PHE A 12 0.89 -2.73 6.93
CA PHE A 12 1.40 -3.93 7.61
C PHE A 12 0.37 -4.58 8.54
N SER A 13 -0.91 -4.37 8.27
CA SER A 13 -1.97 -5.11 8.95
C SER A 13 -2.01 -6.55 8.45
N SER A 14 -2.85 -7.36 9.07
CA SER A 14 -3.01 -8.76 8.66
C SER A 14 -3.53 -8.88 7.22
N ALA A 15 -4.11 -7.82 6.69
CA ALA A 15 -4.64 -7.83 5.32
C ALA A 15 -3.56 -7.55 4.27
N SER A 16 -2.37 -7.12 4.68
CA SER A 16 -1.34 -6.67 3.73
C SER A 16 -0.88 -7.78 2.79
N ALA A 17 -0.72 -9.00 3.30
CA ALA A 17 -0.27 -10.10 2.45
C ALA A 17 -1.26 -10.38 1.32
N GLY A 18 -2.55 -10.39 1.62
CA GLY A 18 -3.58 -10.59 0.61
C GLY A 18 -3.64 -9.46 -0.39
N LEU A 19 -3.45 -8.23 0.09
CA LEU A 19 -3.44 -7.06 -0.77
C LEU A 19 -2.29 -7.14 -1.77
N VAL A 20 -1.10 -7.48 -1.29
CA VAL A 20 0.07 -7.62 -2.16
C VAL A 20 -0.13 -8.76 -3.15
N ALA A 21 -0.71 -9.88 -2.71
CA ALA A 21 -0.96 -11.01 -3.62
C ALA A 21 -1.89 -10.60 -4.76
N TYR A 22 -2.93 -9.84 -4.45
CA TYR A 22 -3.85 -9.37 -5.48
C TYR A 22 -3.17 -8.40 -6.43
N ALA A 23 -2.43 -7.44 -5.88
CA ALA A 23 -1.73 -6.45 -6.69
C ALA A 23 -0.68 -7.13 -7.58
N ALA A 24 0.02 -8.13 -7.05
CA ALA A 24 1.02 -8.87 -7.81
C ALA A 24 0.36 -9.64 -8.96
N ALA A 25 -0.78 -10.28 -8.72
CA ALA A 25 -1.48 -11.00 -9.77
C ALA A 25 -1.88 -10.05 -10.92
N LEU A 26 -2.35 -8.87 -10.57
CA LEU A 26 -2.74 -7.89 -11.59
C LEU A 26 -1.51 -7.37 -12.32
N ALA A 27 -0.41 -7.13 -11.61
CA ALA A 27 0.83 -6.68 -12.24
C ALA A 27 1.36 -7.72 -13.23
N VAL A 28 1.31 -9.00 -12.86
CA VAL A 28 1.73 -10.07 -13.75
C VAL A 28 0.85 -10.12 -14.99
N ALA A 29 -0.46 -10.03 -14.80
CA ALA A 29 -1.40 -10.14 -15.91
C ALA A 29 -1.27 -8.99 -16.91
N THR A 30 -0.86 -7.81 -16.45
CA THR A 30 -0.80 -6.62 -17.30
C THR A 30 0.62 -6.25 -17.73
N GLY A 31 1.64 -6.86 -17.12
CA GLY A 31 3.02 -6.46 -17.35
C GLY A 31 3.43 -5.20 -16.62
N ALA A 32 2.61 -4.72 -15.68
CA ALA A 32 2.89 -3.50 -14.95
C ALA A 32 3.96 -3.72 -13.89
N GLU A 33 4.71 -2.65 -13.58
CA GLU A 33 5.56 -2.67 -12.40
C GLU A 33 4.71 -2.42 -11.16
N LEU A 34 5.20 -2.88 -10.03
CA LEU A 34 4.49 -2.79 -8.76
C LEU A 34 5.35 -2.04 -7.76
N ARG A 35 4.77 -1.01 -7.16
CA ARG A 35 5.44 -0.25 -6.11
C ARG A 35 4.70 -0.43 -4.81
N LEU A 36 5.41 -0.91 -3.79
CA LEU A 36 4.88 -1.07 -2.44
C LEU A 36 5.32 0.13 -1.61
N LEU A 37 4.38 0.78 -0.96
CA LEU A 37 4.66 2.00 -0.21
C LEU A 37 4.13 1.88 1.20
N HIS A 38 4.95 2.25 2.18
CA HIS A 38 4.49 2.41 3.56
C HIS A 38 4.71 3.86 3.99
N VAL A 39 3.67 4.46 4.57
CA VAL A 39 3.76 5.81 5.12
C VAL A 39 3.84 5.69 6.64
N CYS A 40 4.97 6.15 7.19
CA CYS A 40 5.16 6.20 8.63
C CYS A 40 4.50 7.46 9.16
N GLU A 41 3.38 7.28 9.84
CA GLU A 41 2.60 8.40 10.35
C GLU A 41 3.16 8.90 11.68
N PRO A 42 2.76 10.12 12.13
CA PRO A 42 3.35 10.70 13.32
C PRO A 42 3.28 9.85 14.58
N GLN A 43 2.29 8.98 14.71
CA GLN A 43 2.21 8.11 15.87
C GLN A 43 3.33 7.06 15.91
N GLU A 44 4.01 6.82 14.80
CA GLU A 44 5.15 5.90 14.77
C GLU A 44 6.43 6.56 15.27
N ASP A 45 6.44 7.88 15.34
CA ASP A 45 7.53 8.66 15.91
C ASP A 45 6.95 9.94 16.51
N PRO A 46 6.35 9.85 17.71
CA PRO A 46 5.65 11.02 18.30
C PRO A 46 6.54 12.24 18.47
N SER A 47 7.85 12.06 18.70
CA SER A 47 8.76 13.20 18.87
C SER A 47 9.05 13.90 17.54
N GLY A 48 8.95 13.19 16.44
CA GLY A 48 9.28 13.71 15.12
C GLY A 48 10.77 13.94 14.92
N GLN A 49 11.61 13.46 15.84
CA GLN A 49 13.04 13.79 15.82
C GLN A 49 13.95 12.63 15.52
N ARG A 50 13.42 11.41 15.44
CA ARG A 50 14.25 10.26 15.14
C ARG A 50 14.65 10.26 13.67
N PRO A 51 15.90 9.84 13.35
CA PRO A 51 16.30 9.73 11.94
C PRO A 51 15.44 8.73 11.19
N ASP A 52 15.30 8.95 9.89
CA ASP A 52 14.49 8.08 9.04
C ASP A 52 14.89 6.61 9.18
N ALA A 53 16.19 6.33 9.18
CA ALA A 53 16.67 4.96 9.30
C ALA A 53 16.15 4.28 10.56
N GLN A 54 16.02 5.03 11.65
CA GLN A 54 15.51 4.51 12.91
C GLN A 54 14.00 4.28 12.86
N VAL A 55 13.29 5.22 12.25
CA VAL A 55 11.84 5.13 12.15
C VAL A 55 11.43 3.98 11.24
N PHE A 56 12.15 3.79 10.14
CA PHE A 56 11.81 2.76 9.15
C PHE A 56 12.27 1.36 9.54
N ALA A 57 13.26 1.24 10.43
CA ALA A 57 13.85 -0.04 10.75
C ALA A 57 12.86 -1.11 11.20
N PRO A 58 11.85 -0.81 12.06
CA PRO A 58 10.91 -1.85 12.48
C PRO A 58 10.09 -2.45 11.34
N CYS A 59 9.91 -1.70 10.26
CA CYS A 59 9.08 -2.15 9.16
C CYS A 59 9.88 -2.76 8.00
N LYS A 60 11.20 -2.70 8.11
CA LYS A 60 12.06 -3.10 7.00
C LYS A 60 11.91 -4.56 6.64
N ASP A 61 11.88 -5.44 7.63
CA ASP A 61 11.74 -6.87 7.38
C ASP A 61 10.38 -7.21 6.82
N ARG A 62 9.35 -6.53 7.29
CA ARG A 62 8.00 -6.74 6.76
C ARG A 62 7.91 -6.33 5.30
N MET A 63 8.49 -5.19 4.97
CA MET A 63 8.50 -4.73 3.59
C MET A 63 9.26 -5.70 2.71
N GLN A 64 10.41 -6.20 3.16
CA GLN A 64 11.19 -7.15 2.39
C GLN A 64 10.43 -8.45 2.15
N ALA A 65 9.71 -8.93 3.16
CA ALA A 65 8.91 -10.15 3.00
C ALA A 65 7.82 -9.96 1.94
N LEU A 66 7.16 -8.83 1.97
CA LEU A 66 6.10 -8.55 0.99
C LEU A 66 6.67 -8.35 -0.41
N ARG A 67 7.83 -7.71 -0.51
CA ARG A 67 8.52 -7.58 -1.79
C ARG A 67 8.87 -8.95 -2.35
N ALA A 68 9.44 -9.82 -1.51
CA ALA A 68 9.79 -11.16 -1.94
C ALA A 68 8.57 -11.94 -2.42
N ALA A 69 7.44 -11.80 -1.73
CA ALA A 69 6.21 -12.45 -2.13
C ALA A 69 5.76 -12.00 -3.53
N ALA A 70 5.84 -10.70 -3.80
CA ALA A 70 5.47 -10.18 -5.11
C ALA A 70 6.42 -10.68 -6.20
N GLU A 71 7.71 -10.73 -5.90
CA GLU A 71 8.70 -11.24 -6.86
C GLU A 71 8.48 -12.73 -7.14
N GLN A 72 8.18 -13.49 -6.11
CA GLN A 72 7.90 -14.92 -6.28
C GLN A 72 6.62 -15.16 -7.08
N ALA A 73 5.68 -14.24 -7.01
CA ALA A 73 4.45 -14.33 -7.80
C ALA A 73 4.69 -14.03 -9.28
N GLY A 74 5.88 -13.52 -9.64
CA GLY A 74 6.23 -13.31 -11.03
C GLY A 74 6.30 -11.86 -11.49
N VAL A 75 6.15 -10.90 -10.58
CA VAL A 75 6.26 -9.50 -10.96
C VAL A 75 7.70 -9.20 -11.37
N ALA A 76 7.88 -8.66 -12.57
CA ALA A 76 9.22 -8.46 -13.12
C ALA A 76 9.95 -7.30 -12.40
N ARG A 77 9.22 -6.26 -12.03
CA ARG A 77 9.83 -5.09 -11.37
C ARG A 77 9.00 -4.70 -10.16
N VAL A 78 9.57 -4.90 -8.98
CA VAL A 78 8.96 -4.52 -7.71
C VAL A 78 9.83 -3.45 -7.07
N HIS A 79 9.22 -2.33 -6.74
CA HIS A 79 9.88 -1.23 -6.03
C HIS A 79 9.27 -1.09 -4.65
N THR A 80 10.06 -0.69 -3.69
CA THR A 80 9.56 -0.42 -2.34
C THR A 80 9.96 0.97 -1.91
N GLY A 81 9.13 1.57 -1.07
CA GLY A 81 9.43 2.88 -0.52
C GLY A 81 8.80 3.07 0.83
N MET A 82 9.44 3.87 1.66
CA MET A 82 8.90 4.31 2.93
C MET A 82 9.06 5.81 3.03
N VAL A 83 8.00 6.48 3.45
CA VAL A 83 8.02 7.93 3.61
C VAL A 83 7.38 8.29 4.93
N ARG A 84 7.63 9.50 5.41
CA ARG A 84 7.02 10.01 6.64
C ARG A 84 5.97 11.02 6.28
N GLY A 85 4.88 11.02 7.04
CA GLY A 85 3.81 11.97 6.83
C GLY A 85 2.46 11.37 7.12
N GLU A 86 1.43 12.00 6.60
CA GLU A 86 0.09 11.46 6.70
C GLU A 86 -0.20 10.58 5.51
N ALA A 87 -0.84 9.44 5.76
CA ALA A 87 -0.97 8.41 4.75
C ALA A 87 -1.63 8.91 3.46
N ALA A 88 -2.82 9.49 3.55
CA ALA A 88 -3.54 9.83 2.33
C ALA A 88 -2.81 10.84 1.45
N PRO A 89 -2.34 11.99 1.98
CA PRO A 89 -1.60 12.92 1.13
C PRO A 89 -0.32 12.34 0.55
N GLU A 90 0.39 11.53 1.33
CA GLU A 90 1.65 10.95 0.84
C GLU A 90 1.41 9.91 -0.24
N ILE A 91 0.34 9.13 -0.11
CA ILE A 91 -0.02 8.16 -1.15
C ILE A 91 -0.33 8.88 -2.46
N VAL A 92 -1.13 9.94 -2.39
CA VAL A 92 -1.49 10.72 -3.58
C VAL A 92 -0.25 11.37 -4.19
N ALA A 93 0.63 11.92 -3.34
CA ALA A 93 1.88 12.52 -3.82
C ALA A 93 2.75 11.49 -4.53
N GLU A 94 2.84 10.28 -3.99
CA GLU A 94 3.64 9.23 -4.61
C GLU A 94 3.03 8.79 -5.95
N ALA A 95 1.71 8.70 -6.02
CA ALA A 95 1.04 8.35 -7.26
C ALA A 95 1.34 9.38 -8.35
N ASN A 96 1.33 10.66 -7.99
CA ASN A 96 1.69 11.73 -8.92
C ASN A 96 3.16 11.62 -9.34
N ARG A 97 4.04 11.44 -8.37
CA ARG A 97 5.49 11.40 -8.61
C ARG A 97 5.88 10.26 -9.54
N GLN A 98 5.26 9.10 -9.34
CA GLN A 98 5.59 7.88 -10.08
C GLN A 98 4.71 7.66 -11.30
N GLN A 99 3.78 8.58 -11.57
CA GLN A 99 2.86 8.45 -12.70
C GLN A 99 2.11 7.12 -12.64
N ALA A 100 1.57 6.80 -11.47
CA ALA A 100 0.84 5.57 -11.27
C ALA A 100 -0.45 5.57 -12.10
N ASP A 101 -0.77 4.44 -12.69
CA ASP A 101 -2.01 4.24 -13.43
C ASP A 101 -3.12 3.72 -12.55
N LEU A 102 -2.76 3.06 -11.45
CA LEU A 102 -3.72 2.42 -10.57
C LEU A 102 -3.17 2.39 -9.15
N ILE A 103 -4.00 2.73 -8.19
CA ILE A 103 -3.72 2.51 -6.77
C ILE A 103 -4.58 1.35 -6.30
N ILE A 104 -3.97 0.35 -5.68
CA ILE A 104 -4.73 -0.74 -5.05
C ILE A 104 -4.56 -0.59 -3.55
N ILE A 105 -5.65 -0.34 -2.85
CA ILE A 105 -5.60 0.00 -1.43
C ILE A 105 -6.63 -0.85 -0.67
N GLY A 106 -6.31 -1.19 0.58
CA GLY A 106 -7.22 -1.93 1.42
C GLY A 106 -8.34 -1.07 1.97
N ALA A 107 -9.50 -1.67 2.16
CA ALA A 107 -10.68 -0.96 2.64
C ALA A 107 -10.57 -0.55 4.10
N HIS A 108 -9.80 -1.31 4.90
CA HIS A 108 -9.65 -1.08 6.33
C HIS A 108 -8.19 -0.85 6.66
N GLY A 109 -7.94 0.05 7.64
CA GLY A 109 -6.61 0.25 8.16
C GLY A 109 -6.28 -0.74 9.27
N GLN A 110 -5.19 -0.46 9.98
CA GLN A 110 -4.72 -1.31 11.07
C GLN A 110 -5.75 -1.50 12.17
N THR A 111 -6.58 -0.49 12.41
CA THR A 111 -7.55 -0.58 13.49
C THR A 111 -8.60 -1.65 13.25
N GLY A 112 -8.99 -1.84 12.00
CA GLY A 112 -10.00 -2.83 11.66
C GLY A 112 -11.27 -2.68 12.46
N LEU A 113 -11.58 -1.47 12.89
CA LEU A 113 -12.69 -1.25 13.82
C LEU A 113 -14.02 -1.72 13.28
N THR A 114 -14.20 -1.60 11.98
CA THR A 114 -15.43 -2.07 11.38
C THR A 114 -15.15 -2.45 9.93
N ARG A 115 -15.70 -3.58 9.55
CA ARG A 115 -15.53 -4.04 8.18
C ARG A 115 -16.63 -3.53 7.26
N PHE A 116 -17.56 -2.76 7.79
CA PHE A 116 -18.63 -2.19 6.97
C PHE A 116 -18.34 -0.77 6.55
N LEU A 117 -17.36 -0.12 7.18
CA LEU A 117 -16.98 1.25 6.86
C LEU A 117 -15.60 1.25 6.23
N MET A 118 -15.47 2.09 5.25
CA MET A 118 -14.17 2.30 4.59
C MET A 118 -13.27 3.07 5.53
N GLY A 119 -11.97 2.74 5.56
CA GLY A 119 -11.01 3.48 6.36
C GLY A 119 -10.88 4.91 5.85
N THR A 120 -10.53 5.81 6.76
CA THR A 120 -10.40 7.23 6.43
C THR A 120 -9.38 7.46 5.32
N THR A 121 -8.24 6.79 5.40
CA THR A 121 -7.20 6.92 4.39
C THR A 121 -7.72 6.52 3.01
N ALA A 122 -8.39 5.37 2.93
CA ALA A 122 -8.93 4.89 1.66
C ALA A 122 -9.94 5.85 1.08
N GLU A 123 -10.80 6.41 1.94
CA GLU A 123 -11.81 7.36 1.49
C GLU A 123 -11.17 8.62 0.88
N ILE A 124 -10.16 9.16 1.54
CA ILE A 124 -9.50 10.36 1.03
C ILE A 124 -8.77 10.06 -0.27
N VAL A 125 -8.08 8.91 -0.34
CA VAL A 125 -7.37 8.53 -1.56
C VAL A 125 -8.35 8.36 -2.72
N LEU A 126 -9.49 7.71 -2.49
CA LEU A 126 -10.48 7.56 -3.54
C LEU A 126 -10.96 8.88 -4.10
N ARG A 127 -11.08 9.91 -3.24
CA ARG A 127 -11.56 11.22 -3.67
C ARG A 127 -10.50 12.07 -4.34
N THR A 128 -9.22 11.88 -4.00
CA THR A 128 -8.18 12.83 -4.40
C THR A 128 -7.11 12.23 -5.30
N ALA A 129 -7.13 10.93 -5.56
CA ALA A 129 -6.10 10.28 -6.36
C ALA A 129 -6.11 10.82 -7.80
N PRO A 130 -4.92 10.91 -8.42
CA PRO A 130 -4.81 11.37 -9.80
C PRO A 130 -5.10 10.29 -10.82
N CYS A 131 -5.39 9.07 -10.36
CA CYS A 131 -5.56 7.90 -11.23
C CYS A 131 -6.67 7.00 -10.68
N ALA A 132 -6.93 5.91 -11.38
CA ALA A 132 -7.89 4.92 -10.90
C ALA A 132 -7.46 4.35 -9.56
N THR A 133 -8.44 4.04 -8.71
CA THR A 133 -8.18 3.46 -7.40
C THR A 133 -9.09 2.25 -7.22
N MET A 134 -8.48 1.13 -6.87
CA MET A 134 -9.20 -0.10 -6.60
C MET A 134 -9.16 -0.37 -5.12
N LEU A 135 -10.35 -0.55 -4.54
CA LEU A 135 -10.49 -0.81 -3.11
C LEU A 135 -10.66 -2.30 -2.90
N LEU A 136 -9.74 -2.90 -2.17
CA LEU A 136 -9.80 -4.33 -1.88
C LEU A 136 -10.36 -4.55 -0.49
N ARG A 137 -11.43 -5.32 -0.40
CA ARG A 137 -12.09 -5.58 0.88
C ARG A 137 -11.58 -6.89 1.46
N ASP A 138 -11.45 -6.89 2.78
CA ASP A 138 -11.08 -8.11 3.49
C ASP A 138 -12.22 -9.11 3.45
N PRO A 139 -11.92 -10.41 3.36
CA PRO A 139 -12.97 -11.41 3.52
C PRO A 139 -13.53 -11.35 4.93
N LEU A 140 -14.81 -11.74 5.07
CA LEU A 140 -15.45 -11.82 6.38
C LEU A 140 -14.90 -13.03 7.11
N PRO A 141 -14.73 -12.93 8.46
CA PRO A 141 -14.12 -14.02 9.21
C PRO A 141 -14.88 -15.36 9.10
N ASP A 142 -16.19 -15.30 8.93
CA ASP A 142 -16.99 -16.51 8.86
C ASP A 142 -16.97 -17.16 7.47
N GLU A 143 -16.23 -16.60 6.56
CA GLU A 143 -16.07 -17.18 5.23
C GLU A 143 -14.90 -18.13 5.14
N GLU A 144 -14.19 -18.32 6.23
CA GLU A 144 -13.03 -19.19 6.24
C GLU A 144 -13.39 -20.65 6.30
#